data_20ad4a59f5a02eb6f21a193acd57ee9d
#
_entry.id   20ad4a59f5a02eb6f21a193acd57ee9d
#
_cell.length_a   1.000
_cell.length_b   1.000
_cell.length_c   1.000
_cell.angle_alpha   90.00
_cell.angle_beta   90.00
_cell.angle_gamma   90.00
#
_symmetry.space_group_name_H-M   'P 1'
#
loop_
_entity.id
_entity.type
_entity.pdbx_description
1 polymer ?
#
loop_
_entity_poly.entity_id
_entity_poly.type
_entity_poly.pdbx_seq_one_letter_code
_entity_poly.pdbx_strand_id
1 'polypeptide(L)'
;MSAMDDSSAVTTFTAEPVNSKENRALYEARKKIHPKRAEGFYRSLKWVVMAVTLGIYYITPWIRWDRGPHAPDQAVLVDLANARFYFFFVEIWPQEFFFVAGLLVMAGIGLFLVTSTVGRAWCGYTCPQTVWVDLFLVVERAVEGDRNARIRLDQAPMSASKFAKRFAKHAIWLLIAVATGGVWIFYFADAPTLAHSFLTGNAPFVAYATVGVLTATTYVFGGLLREQVCTYMCPWPRIQAAMLDENSLTVTYNDWRGEPRSRHAKRVRAEGKHVGDCVDCNACVAVCPMGIDIRQGQQLECITCALCIDACNGVMDKLGFERGLISYATLAEYDANMSLAGSKRINVAGDNVWDRAAIEPDQVRPEHGKLNAGFKHTGLSSFIRPRTLIYIAIWCALGIGLLVALFMRDRLDVNVRHDRNPLYVVLSDGAIRNGYEVKILNMKLEPRSFRLSVDGLKGASIWLAGAQDTNGQS
;
A
#
# COMPACT_ATOMS: atom_id res chain seq x y z
N MET A 1 -24.01 49.04 33.84
CA MET A 1 -24.04 48.43 32.49
C MET A 1 -22.69 47.84 32.23
N SER A 2 -22.57 46.54 32.52
CA SER A 2 -21.34 45.77 32.39
C SER A 2 -21.25 45.27 30.94
N ALA A 3 -20.19 45.63 30.26
CA ALA A 3 -19.88 45.08 28.93
C ALA A 3 -19.54 43.59 29.08
N MET A 4 -20.33 42.72 28.49
CA MET A 4 -20.00 41.32 28.28
C MET A 4 -18.86 41.24 27.28
N ASP A 5 -17.72 40.84 27.77
CA ASP A 5 -16.53 40.55 26.97
C ASP A 5 -16.76 39.19 26.28
N ASP A 6 -17.14 39.23 25.00
CA ASP A 6 -17.38 38.07 24.16
C ASP A 6 -16.04 37.55 23.61
N SER A 7 -15.21 36.96 24.48
CA SER A 7 -13.92 36.40 24.15
C SER A 7 -13.95 34.87 23.90
N SER A 8 -14.91 34.39 23.11
CA SER A 8 -14.79 33.09 22.48
C SER A 8 -13.98 33.14 21.17
N ALA A 9 -12.87 33.86 21.20
CA ALA A 9 -11.92 33.83 20.09
C ALA A 9 -11.41 32.39 19.88
N VAL A 10 -11.89 31.75 18.86
CA VAL A 10 -11.40 30.42 18.45
C VAL A 10 -9.92 30.55 18.12
N THR A 11 -9.08 30.09 19.04
CA THR A 11 -7.63 30.11 18.85
C THR A 11 -7.28 29.18 17.69
N THR A 12 -6.84 29.72 16.56
CA THR A 12 -6.39 28.98 15.40
C THR A 12 -4.88 28.89 15.42
N PHE A 13 -4.36 27.66 15.23
CA PHE A 13 -2.91 27.43 15.16
C PHE A 13 -2.48 27.40 13.69
N THR A 14 -1.44 28.15 13.36
CA THR A 14 -0.82 28.14 12.03
C THR A 14 -0.24 26.75 11.75
N ALA A 15 -0.37 26.26 10.54
CA ALA A 15 0.25 25.02 10.12
C ALA A 15 1.66 25.31 9.59
N GLU A 16 2.64 24.60 10.13
CA GLU A 16 4.03 24.68 9.70
C GLU A 16 4.48 23.32 9.17
N PRO A 17 5.35 23.26 8.14
CA PRO A 17 5.89 22.03 7.61
C PRO A 17 6.93 21.44 8.57
N VAL A 18 6.59 20.33 9.22
CA VAL A 18 7.44 19.69 10.24
C VAL A 18 8.58 18.91 9.60
N ASN A 19 8.34 18.29 8.45
CA ASN A 19 9.29 17.41 7.75
C ASN A 19 9.86 18.08 6.49
N SER A 20 9.95 19.41 6.43
CA SER A 20 10.66 20.08 5.34
C SER A 20 12.17 19.91 5.47
N LYS A 21 12.90 20.00 4.34
CA LYS A 21 14.37 19.87 4.30
C LYS A 21 15.06 20.87 5.25
N GLU A 22 14.51 22.07 5.34
CA GLU A 22 15.05 23.17 6.16
C GLU A 22 14.85 22.95 7.67
N ASN A 23 13.77 22.24 8.04
CA ASN A 23 13.39 22.02 9.44
C ASN A 23 13.83 20.63 9.96
N ARG A 24 14.56 19.85 9.17
CA ARG A 24 14.99 18.51 9.54
C ARG A 24 16.36 18.53 10.20
N ALA A 25 16.40 18.57 11.52
CA ALA A 25 17.61 18.30 12.28
C ALA A 25 17.71 16.79 12.60
N LEU A 26 18.89 16.21 12.43
CA LEU A 26 19.15 14.78 12.66
C LEU A 26 18.93 14.35 14.13
N TYR A 27 18.99 15.28 15.07
CA TYR A 27 18.95 15.04 16.51
C TYR A 27 17.85 15.81 17.25
N GLU A 28 16.91 16.41 16.55
CA GLU A 28 15.75 17.04 17.19
C GLU A 28 14.71 15.99 17.61
N ALA A 29 14.05 16.26 18.74
CA ALA A 29 12.92 15.47 19.17
C ALA A 29 11.79 15.57 18.13
N ARG A 30 11.13 14.43 17.87
CA ARG A 30 10.02 14.35 16.92
C ARG A 30 8.93 15.38 17.23
N LYS A 31 8.61 16.24 16.28
CA LYS A 31 7.44 17.12 16.34
C LYS A 31 6.21 16.34 15.88
N LYS A 32 5.19 16.22 16.74
CA LYS A 32 3.98 15.48 16.44
C LYS A 32 3.14 16.22 15.41
N ILE A 33 2.81 15.52 14.32
CA ILE A 33 1.95 16.06 13.27
C ILE A 33 0.48 15.85 13.63
N HIS A 34 -0.33 16.92 13.48
CA HIS A 34 -1.77 16.92 13.70
C HIS A 34 -2.49 17.22 12.38
N PRO A 35 -2.73 16.24 11.49
CA PRO A 35 -3.39 16.51 10.23
C PRO A 35 -4.83 16.96 10.44
N LYS A 36 -5.22 18.07 9.77
CA LYS A 36 -6.59 18.56 9.71
C LYS A 36 -7.43 17.61 8.84
N ARG A 37 -8.73 17.51 9.12
CA ARG A 37 -9.66 16.81 8.25
C ARG A 37 -9.72 17.50 6.89
N ALA A 38 -9.49 16.74 5.82
CA ALA A 38 -9.72 17.17 4.45
C ALA A 38 -11.08 16.66 3.98
N GLU A 39 -11.73 17.42 3.10
CA GLU A 39 -12.97 17.06 2.42
C GLU A 39 -12.79 17.31 0.93
N GLY A 40 -13.22 16.36 0.09
CA GLY A 40 -13.09 16.46 -1.36
C GLY A 40 -13.04 15.09 -2.03
N PHE A 41 -12.78 15.09 -3.33
CA PHE A 41 -12.77 13.90 -4.18
C PHE A 41 -11.73 12.87 -3.73
N TYR A 42 -10.48 13.29 -3.54
CA TYR A 42 -9.39 12.37 -3.17
C TYR A 42 -9.58 11.81 -1.76
N ARG A 43 -10.17 12.58 -0.86
CA ARG A 43 -10.55 12.07 0.47
C ARG A 43 -11.63 10.99 0.36
N SER A 44 -12.64 11.19 -0.47
CA SER A 44 -13.69 10.20 -0.71
C SER A 44 -13.15 8.95 -1.39
N LEU A 45 -12.30 9.10 -2.40
CA LEU A 45 -11.61 7.99 -3.05
C LEU A 45 -10.80 7.18 -2.03
N LYS A 46 -10.07 7.85 -1.14
CA LYS A 46 -9.30 7.18 -0.09
C LYS A 46 -10.18 6.39 0.88
N TRP A 47 -11.38 6.87 1.18
CA TRP A 47 -12.37 6.14 1.98
C TRP A 47 -12.85 4.87 1.28
N VAL A 48 -13.16 4.96 -0.01
CA VAL A 48 -13.61 3.81 -0.81
C VAL A 48 -12.50 2.75 -0.87
N VAL A 49 -11.27 3.15 -1.22
CA VAL A 49 -10.13 2.22 -1.29
C VAL A 49 -9.88 1.57 0.07
N MET A 50 -9.93 2.34 1.17
CA MET A 50 -9.77 1.82 2.53
C MET A 50 -10.88 0.81 2.87
N ALA A 51 -12.14 1.11 2.57
CA ALA A 51 -13.26 0.20 2.84
C ALA A 51 -13.13 -1.11 2.05
N VAL A 52 -12.75 -1.03 0.77
CA VAL A 52 -12.54 -2.21 -0.08
C VAL A 52 -11.38 -3.06 0.42
N THR A 53 -10.21 -2.45 0.69
CA THR A 53 -9.03 -3.20 1.13
C THR A 53 -9.22 -3.83 2.50
N LEU A 54 -9.81 -3.11 3.46
CA LEU A 54 -10.17 -3.66 4.77
C LEU A 54 -11.26 -4.72 4.65
N GLY A 55 -12.27 -4.50 3.80
CA GLY A 55 -13.32 -5.48 3.54
C GLY A 55 -12.76 -6.79 3.03
N ILE A 56 -11.88 -6.76 2.02
CA ILE A 56 -11.18 -7.95 1.52
C ILE A 56 -10.39 -8.59 2.67
N TYR A 57 -9.61 -7.82 3.41
CA TYR A 57 -8.75 -8.33 4.46
C TYR A 57 -9.53 -9.03 5.58
N TYR A 58 -10.65 -8.45 6.05
CA TYR A 58 -11.42 -9.00 7.15
C TYR A 58 -12.40 -10.10 6.74
N ILE A 59 -12.95 -10.07 5.53
CA ILE A 59 -14.00 -11.00 5.11
C ILE A 59 -13.43 -12.28 4.51
N THR A 60 -12.32 -12.19 3.76
CA THR A 60 -11.78 -13.32 2.99
C THR A 60 -11.57 -14.61 3.80
N PRO A 61 -11.04 -14.62 5.04
CA PRO A 61 -10.84 -15.85 5.80
C PRO A 61 -12.14 -16.58 6.16
N TRP A 62 -13.28 -15.88 6.14
CA TRP A 62 -14.58 -16.42 6.48
C TRP A 62 -15.35 -16.97 5.29
N ILE A 63 -14.87 -16.76 4.07
CA ILE A 63 -15.49 -17.28 2.86
C ILE A 63 -15.26 -18.79 2.80
N ARG A 64 -16.35 -19.54 2.59
CA ARG A 64 -16.32 -20.98 2.43
C ARG A 64 -16.38 -21.38 0.97
N TRP A 65 -15.58 -22.38 0.62
CA TRP A 65 -15.49 -22.93 -0.73
C TRP A 65 -15.40 -24.46 -0.64
N ASP A 66 -16.45 -25.16 -1.01
CA ASP A 66 -16.48 -26.61 -0.98
C ASP A 66 -15.51 -27.19 -2.00
N ARG A 67 -14.54 -27.98 -1.52
CA ARG A 67 -13.55 -28.73 -2.32
C ARG A 67 -13.72 -30.24 -2.17
N GLY A 68 -14.78 -30.69 -1.50
CA GLY A 68 -15.02 -32.10 -1.19
C GLY A 68 -14.44 -32.53 0.18
N PRO A 69 -14.69 -33.81 0.55
CA PRO A 69 -14.48 -34.31 1.92
C PRO A 69 -13.00 -34.38 2.37
N HIS A 70 -12.06 -34.22 1.46
CA HIS A 70 -10.62 -34.39 1.76
C HIS A 70 -9.82 -33.08 1.74
N ALA A 71 -10.48 -31.94 1.64
CA ALA A 71 -9.85 -30.63 1.60
C ALA A 71 -10.52 -29.64 2.55
N PRO A 72 -9.79 -28.62 3.05
CA PRO A 72 -10.40 -27.59 3.88
C PRO A 72 -11.38 -26.72 3.08
N ASP A 73 -12.48 -26.34 3.72
CA ASP A 73 -13.56 -25.53 3.10
C ASP A 73 -13.23 -24.03 3.05
N GLN A 74 -12.17 -23.55 3.70
CA GLN A 74 -11.83 -22.13 3.68
C GLN A 74 -11.34 -21.72 2.31
N ALA A 75 -11.95 -20.67 1.70
CA ALA A 75 -11.66 -20.25 0.34
C ALA A 75 -10.18 -19.87 0.14
N VAL A 76 -9.61 -19.12 1.07
CA VAL A 76 -8.21 -18.74 1.07
C VAL A 76 -7.55 -19.21 2.35
N LEU A 77 -6.63 -20.17 2.24
CA LEU A 77 -5.93 -20.76 3.36
C LEU A 77 -4.46 -21.04 2.99
N VAL A 78 -3.56 -20.64 3.85
CA VAL A 78 -2.13 -20.95 3.81
C VAL A 78 -1.87 -22.03 4.86
N ASP A 79 -2.01 -23.30 4.48
CA ASP A 79 -1.77 -24.43 5.36
C ASP A 79 -0.27 -24.73 5.43
N LEU A 80 0.38 -24.17 6.44
CA LEU A 80 1.81 -24.37 6.65
C LEU A 80 2.13 -25.76 7.18
N ALA A 81 1.20 -26.39 7.90
CA ALA A 81 1.41 -27.73 8.46
C ALA A 81 1.51 -28.80 7.37
N ASN A 82 0.65 -28.69 6.35
CA ASN A 82 0.65 -29.58 5.20
C ASN A 82 1.41 -29.00 3.99
N ALA A 83 2.01 -27.79 4.16
CA ALA A 83 2.73 -27.07 3.11
C ALA A 83 1.88 -26.84 1.84
N ARG A 84 0.61 -26.52 2.01
CA ARG A 84 -0.35 -26.30 0.91
C ARG A 84 -0.95 -24.92 0.97
N PHE A 85 -1.19 -24.33 -0.22
CA PHE A 85 -1.89 -23.07 -0.34
C PHE A 85 -3.20 -23.27 -1.10
N TYR A 86 -4.28 -22.80 -0.54
CA TYR A 86 -5.61 -22.91 -1.13
C TYR A 86 -6.13 -21.54 -1.51
N PHE A 87 -6.53 -21.38 -2.78
CA PHE A 87 -7.14 -20.17 -3.33
C PHE A 87 -8.37 -20.56 -4.14
N PHE A 88 -9.54 -20.52 -3.54
CA PHE A 88 -10.81 -20.97 -4.14
C PHE A 88 -10.68 -22.39 -4.70
N PHE A 89 -10.67 -22.54 -6.02
CA PHE A 89 -10.53 -23.84 -6.73
C PHE A 89 -9.06 -24.25 -6.98
N VAL A 90 -8.13 -23.37 -6.66
CA VAL A 90 -6.69 -23.63 -6.87
C VAL A 90 -6.07 -24.14 -5.59
N GLU A 91 -5.41 -25.28 -5.65
CA GLU A 91 -4.53 -25.83 -4.62
C GLU A 91 -3.10 -25.81 -5.16
N ILE A 92 -2.16 -25.24 -4.41
CA ILE A 92 -0.74 -25.20 -4.75
C ILE A 92 0.04 -26.08 -3.78
N TRP A 93 0.78 -27.01 -4.31
CA TRP A 93 1.61 -27.96 -3.58
C TRP A 93 3.05 -27.43 -3.43
N PRO A 94 3.87 -28.00 -2.52
CA PRO A 94 5.26 -27.57 -2.32
C PRO A 94 6.09 -27.61 -3.60
N GLN A 95 5.86 -28.61 -4.47
CA GLN A 95 6.54 -28.75 -5.75
C GLN A 95 6.21 -27.65 -6.74
N GLU A 96 5.06 -27.01 -6.54
CA GLU A 96 4.52 -25.91 -7.38
C GLU A 96 4.83 -24.54 -6.80
N PHE A 97 5.79 -24.42 -5.86
CA PHE A 97 6.14 -23.16 -5.21
C PHE A 97 6.56 -22.05 -6.20
N PHE A 98 6.94 -22.42 -7.41
CA PHE A 98 7.24 -21.47 -8.49
C PHE A 98 6.04 -20.56 -8.84
N PHE A 99 4.79 -21.00 -8.59
CA PHE A 99 3.63 -20.10 -8.74
C PHE A 99 3.66 -18.96 -7.73
N VAL A 100 4.03 -19.22 -6.48
CA VAL A 100 4.17 -18.19 -5.45
C VAL A 100 5.29 -17.23 -5.82
N ALA A 101 6.44 -17.75 -6.27
CA ALA A 101 7.55 -16.94 -6.75
C ALA A 101 7.13 -16.05 -7.94
N GLY A 102 6.41 -16.63 -8.92
CA GLY A 102 5.89 -15.91 -10.07
C GLY A 102 4.91 -14.80 -9.69
N LEU A 103 4.01 -15.04 -8.74
CA LEU A 103 3.09 -14.02 -8.21
C LEU A 103 3.83 -12.88 -7.50
N LEU A 104 4.90 -13.18 -6.75
CA LEU A 104 5.74 -12.16 -6.11
C LEU A 104 6.47 -11.30 -7.14
N VAL A 105 7.00 -11.91 -8.19
CA VAL A 105 7.63 -11.18 -9.31
C VAL A 105 6.60 -10.29 -10.02
N MET A 106 5.39 -10.82 -10.30
CA MET A 106 4.29 -10.03 -10.84
C MET A 106 3.91 -8.86 -9.94
N ALA A 107 3.81 -9.06 -8.65
CA ALA A 107 3.51 -7.99 -7.69
C ALA A 107 4.61 -6.91 -7.71
N GLY A 108 5.89 -7.31 -7.78
CA GLY A 108 7.02 -6.40 -7.94
C GLY A 108 6.90 -5.57 -9.22
N ILE A 109 6.77 -6.22 -10.38
CA ILE A 109 6.63 -5.53 -11.68
C ILE A 109 5.37 -4.65 -11.72
N GLY A 110 4.24 -5.13 -11.17
CA GLY A 110 3.01 -4.36 -11.04
C GLY A 110 3.20 -3.06 -10.26
N LEU A 111 3.99 -3.12 -9.20
CA LEU A 111 4.31 -1.95 -8.40
C LEU A 111 5.24 -0.97 -9.15
N PHE A 112 6.21 -1.47 -9.96
CA PHE A 112 7.00 -0.65 -10.88
C PHE A 112 6.09 0.03 -11.92
N LEU A 113 5.15 -0.70 -12.50
CA LEU A 113 4.18 -0.18 -13.46
C LEU A 113 3.34 0.94 -12.84
N VAL A 114 2.75 0.71 -11.67
CA VAL A 114 1.96 1.72 -10.93
C VAL A 114 2.82 2.95 -10.62
N THR A 115 4.05 2.75 -10.15
CA THR A 115 4.94 3.86 -9.79
C THR A 115 5.34 4.69 -10.99
N SER A 116 5.64 4.06 -12.12
CA SER A 116 6.01 4.78 -13.35
C SER A 116 4.87 5.57 -13.96
N THR A 117 3.61 5.17 -13.72
CA THR A 117 2.41 5.84 -14.25
C THR A 117 1.85 6.88 -13.28
N VAL A 118 1.40 6.45 -12.13
CA VAL A 118 0.69 7.29 -11.13
C VAL A 118 1.54 7.63 -9.91
N GLY A 119 2.85 7.52 -10.05
CA GLY A 119 3.78 7.86 -8.99
C GLY A 119 3.60 6.97 -7.76
N ARG A 120 3.58 7.58 -6.58
CA ARG A 120 3.52 6.86 -5.30
C ARG A 120 2.08 6.62 -4.81
N ALA A 121 1.12 6.45 -5.73
CA ALA A 121 -0.29 6.25 -5.38
C ALA A 121 -0.50 5.01 -4.49
N TRP A 122 0.27 3.92 -4.69
CA TRP A 122 0.26 2.77 -3.78
C TRP A 122 0.48 3.19 -2.33
N CYS A 123 1.50 4.00 -2.05
CA CYS A 123 1.80 4.49 -0.70
C CYS A 123 0.69 5.38 -0.13
N GLY A 124 0.00 6.15 -0.98
CA GLY A 124 -1.05 7.08 -0.57
C GLY A 124 -2.39 6.43 -0.26
N TYR A 125 -2.72 5.30 -0.91
CA TYR A 125 -4.07 4.74 -0.90
C TYR A 125 -4.16 3.31 -0.37
N THR A 126 -3.28 2.39 -0.81
CA THR A 126 -3.41 0.95 -0.56
C THR A 126 -2.39 0.37 0.40
N CYS A 127 -1.27 1.07 0.64
CA CYS A 127 -0.26 0.60 1.57
C CYS A 127 -0.85 0.37 2.97
N PRO A 128 -0.66 -0.82 3.59
CA PRO A 128 -1.20 -1.13 4.90
C PRO A 128 -0.86 -0.08 5.96
N GLN A 129 0.39 0.39 6.01
CA GLN A 129 0.81 1.44 6.95
C GLN A 129 -0.05 2.70 6.83
N THR A 130 -0.32 3.15 5.60
CA THR A 130 -1.12 4.36 5.36
C THR A 130 -2.59 4.14 5.68
N VAL A 131 -3.13 2.96 5.40
CA VAL A 131 -4.51 2.58 5.72
C VAL A 131 -4.72 2.58 7.24
N TRP A 132 -3.82 1.94 8.00
CA TRP A 132 -3.90 1.90 9.47
C TRP A 132 -3.72 3.29 10.11
N VAL A 133 -2.75 4.07 9.65
CA VAL A 133 -2.56 5.45 10.12
C VAL A 133 -3.81 6.29 9.90
N ASP A 134 -4.45 6.16 8.74
CA ASP A 134 -5.67 6.92 8.44
C ASP A 134 -6.85 6.48 9.32
N LEU A 135 -7.02 5.17 9.54
CA LEU A 135 -8.03 4.63 10.44
C LEU A 135 -7.82 5.11 11.90
N PHE A 136 -6.58 5.10 12.37
CA PHE A 136 -6.25 5.61 13.71
C PHE A 136 -6.47 7.11 13.85
N LEU A 137 -6.21 7.89 12.77
CA LEU A 137 -6.53 9.31 12.73
C LEU A 137 -8.05 9.58 12.78
N VAL A 138 -8.87 8.69 12.23
CA VAL A 138 -10.34 8.79 12.37
C VAL A 138 -10.75 8.68 13.83
N VAL A 139 -10.21 7.68 14.52
CA VAL A 139 -10.46 7.50 15.97
C VAL A 139 -10.00 8.72 16.78
N GLU A 140 -8.80 9.25 16.48
CA GLU A 140 -8.32 10.47 17.14
C GLU A 140 -9.26 11.65 16.96
N ARG A 141 -9.74 11.85 15.73
CA ARG A 141 -10.67 12.95 15.44
C ARG A 141 -12.01 12.76 16.14
N ALA A 142 -12.50 11.52 16.24
CA ALA A 142 -13.75 11.21 16.91
C ALA A 142 -13.67 11.45 18.43
N VAL A 143 -12.54 11.08 19.07
CA VAL A 143 -12.38 11.15 20.52
C VAL A 143 -11.83 12.52 21.01
N GLU A 144 -10.82 13.03 20.32
CA GLU A 144 -10.06 14.23 20.72
C GLU A 144 -10.44 15.48 19.93
N GLY A 145 -11.20 15.33 18.83
CA GLY A 145 -11.56 16.40 17.92
C GLY A 145 -10.55 16.62 16.78
N ASP A 146 -10.78 17.65 15.95
CA ASP A 146 -9.89 17.94 14.82
C ASP A 146 -8.60 18.65 15.27
N ARG A 147 -7.75 19.01 14.33
CA ARG A 147 -6.39 19.54 14.51
C ARG A 147 -6.24 20.52 15.69
N ASN A 148 -7.00 21.60 15.72
CA ASN A 148 -6.87 22.63 16.74
C ASN A 148 -7.26 22.14 18.15
N ALA A 149 -8.28 21.28 18.24
CA ALA A 149 -8.70 20.68 19.51
C ALA A 149 -7.61 19.74 20.05
N ARG A 150 -6.97 18.96 19.18
CA ARG A 150 -5.88 18.05 19.56
C ARG A 150 -4.64 18.80 20.02
N ILE A 151 -4.26 19.90 19.36
CA ILE A 151 -3.14 20.77 19.78
C ILE A 151 -3.42 21.35 21.16
N ARG A 152 -4.61 21.92 21.38
CA ARG A 152 -5.00 22.43 22.71
C ARG A 152 -5.00 21.34 23.77
N LEU A 153 -5.50 20.14 23.44
CA LEU A 153 -5.49 19.01 24.37
C LEU A 153 -4.07 18.59 24.73
N ASP A 154 -3.12 18.61 23.79
CA ASP A 154 -1.73 18.27 24.06
C ASP A 154 -1.08 19.31 24.99
N GLN A 155 -1.34 20.60 24.78
CA GLN A 155 -0.80 21.70 25.58
C GLN A 155 -1.47 21.83 26.97
N ALA A 156 -2.72 21.36 27.11
CA ALA A 156 -3.44 21.45 28.38
C ALA A 156 -2.78 20.61 29.50
N PRO A 157 -2.85 21.06 30.76
CA PRO A 157 -2.41 20.26 31.89
C PRO A 157 -3.22 18.95 32.00
N MET A 158 -2.69 17.98 32.75
CA MET A 158 -3.38 16.70 32.94
C MET A 158 -4.67 16.93 33.74
N SER A 159 -5.81 16.48 33.20
CA SER A 159 -7.13 16.53 33.83
C SER A 159 -7.86 15.20 33.63
N ALA A 160 -8.90 14.94 34.43
CA ALA A 160 -9.70 13.73 34.30
C ALA A 160 -10.28 13.58 32.88
N SER A 161 -10.75 14.68 32.27
CA SER A 161 -11.25 14.69 30.89
C SER A 161 -10.15 14.36 29.88
N LYS A 162 -8.94 14.94 30.04
CA LYS A 162 -7.79 14.61 29.18
C LYS A 162 -7.40 13.15 29.31
N PHE A 163 -7.35 12.65 30.53
CA PHE A 163 -7.04 11.22 30.78
C PHE A 163 -8.08 10.30 30.13
N ALA A 164 -9.38 10.56 30.34
CA ALA A 164 -10.45 9.75 29.76
C ALA A 164 -10.40 9.72 28.23
N LYS A 165 -10.19 10.87 27.57
CA LYS A 165 -10.03 10.92 26.10
C LYS A 165 -8.82 10.15 25.61
N ARG A 166 -7.67 10.27 26.30
CA ARG A 166 -6.45 9.52 25.95
C ARG A 166 -6.66 8.02 26.13
N PHE A 167 -7.23 7.62 27.26
CA PHE A 167 -7.54 6.24 27.53
C PHE A 167 -8.48 5.64 26.47
N ALA A 168 -9.60 6.32 26.19
CA ALA A 168 -10.55 5.86 25.18
C ALA A 168 -9.89 5.72 23.79
N LYS A 169 -9.08 6.71 23.36
CA LYS A 169 -8.34 6.63 22.10
C LYS A 169 -7.43 5.41 22.04
N HIS A 170 -6.59 5.21 23.05
CA HIS A 170 -5.64 4.10 23.07
C HIS A 170 -6.33 2.75 23.20
N ALA A 171 -7.43 2.66 23.94
CA ALA A 171 -8.25 1.45 24.03
C ALA A 171 -8.84 1.07 22.65
N ILE A 172 -9.44 2.04 21.94
CA ILE A 172 -9.97 1.78 20.60
C ILE A 172 -8.85 1.43 19.61
N TRP A 173 -7.71 2.10 19.65
CA TRP A 173 -6.55 1.75 18.84
C TRP A 173 -6.06 0.33 19.10
N LEU A 174 -6.02 -0.08 20.37
CA LEU A 174 -5.63 -1.44 20.75
C LEU A 174 -6.63 -2.47 20.21
N LEU A 175 -7.94 -2.20 20.34
CA LEU A 175 -8.97 -3.08 19.78
C LEU A 175 -8.82 -3.24 18.25
N ILE A 176 -8.59 -2.15 17.51
CA ILE A 176 -8.33 -2.20 16.08
C ILE A 176 -7.05 -3.00 15.77
N ALA A 177 -5.99 -2.81 16.57
CA ALA A 177 -4.74 -3.53 16.39
C ALA A 177 -4.89 -5.03 16.67
N VAL A 178 -5.63 -5.41 17.71
CA VAL A 178 -5.98 -6.82 18.00
C VAL A 178 -6.82 -7.43 16.89
N ALA A 179 -7.85 -6.70 16.42
CA ALA A 179 -8.66 -7.16 15.30
C ALA A 179 -7.80 -7.40 14.04
N THR A 180 -6.88 -6.46 13.74
CA THR A 180 -5.95 -6.58 12.60
C THR A 180 -5.03 -7.78 12.73
N GLY A 181 -4.35 -7.92 13.86
CA GLY A 181 -3.45 -9.05 14.13
C GLY A 181 -4.19 -10.39 14.22
N GLY A 182 -5.40 -10.36 14.81
CA GLY A 182 -6.26 -11.55 14.91
C GLY A 182 -6.74 -12.06 13.57
N VAL A 183 -7.14 -11.16 12.66
CA VAL A 183 -7.59 -11.59 11.32
C VAL A 183 -6.45 -12.20 10.52
N TRP A 184 -5.23 -11.71 10.65
CA TRP A 184 -4.07 -12.27 9.93
C TRP A 184 -3.89 -13.76 10.18
N ILE A 185 -4.03 -14.21 11.43
CA ILE A 185 -3.82 -15.62 11.79
C ILE A 185 -4.88 -16.54 11.17
N PHE A 186 -6.08 -16.04 10.88
CA PHE A 186 -7.16 -16.80 10.25
C PHE A 186 -6.88 -17.16 8.77
N TYR A 187 -5.86 -16.58 8.17
CA TYR A 187 -5.39 -17.03 6.86
C TYR A 187 -4.53 -18.30 6.93
N PHE A 188 -4.07 -18.69 8.14
CA PHE A 188 -3.16 -19.83 8.36
C PHE A 188 -3.81 -21.01 9.07
N ALA A 189 -5.05 -20.87 9.47
CA ALA A 189 -5.84 -21.94 10.09
C ALA A 189 -7.31 -21.71 9.78
N ASP A 190 -8.14 -22.76 9.94
CA ASP A 190 -9.58 -22.65 9.74
C ASP A 190 -10.18 -21.59 10.68
N ALA A 191 -10.74 -20.54 10.08
CA ALA A 191 -11.12 -19.33 10.80
C ALA A 191 -12.18 -19.57 11.90
N PRO A 192 -13.31 -20.28 11.66
CA PRO A 192 -14.28 -20.54 12.72
C PRO A 192 -13.73 -21.41 13.86
N THR A 193 -12.97 -22.46 13.53
CA THR A 193 -12.39 -23.38 14.52
C THR A 193 -11.37 -22.63 15.38
N LEU A 194 -10.50 -21.83 14.75
CA LEU A 194 -9.51 -21.06 15.51
C LEU A 194 -10.17 -19.96 16.35
N ALA A 195 -11.20 -19.27 15.82
CA ALA A 195 -11.94 -18.27 16.56
C ALA A 195 -12.60 -18.87 17.82
N HIS A 196 -13.23 -20.04 17.69
CA HIS A 196 -13.78 -20.77 18.83
C HIS A 196 -12.67 -21.13 19.85
N SER A 197 -11.51 -21.57 19.38
CA SER A 197 -10.37 -21.90 20.24
C SER A 197 -9.84 -20.68 20.99
N PHE A 198 -9.85 -19.49 20.39
CA PHE A 198 -9.51 -18.26 21.10
C PHE A 198 -10.54 -17.91 22.18
N LEU A 199 -11.83 -18.06 21.89
CA LEU A 199 -12.91 -17.78 22.88
C LEU A 199 -12.88 -18.73 24.06
N THR A 200 -12.49 -19.99 23.86
CA THR A 200 -12.38 -21.02 24.90
C THR A 200 -11.02 -21.06 25.58
N GLY A 201 -10.06 -20.25 25.14
CA GLY A 201 -8.70 -20.24 25.70
C GLY A 201 -7.82 -21.41 25.28
N ASN A 202 -8.24 -22.22 24.31
CA ASN A 202 -7.58 -23.46 23.88
C ASN A 202 -6.75 -23.29 22.59
N ALA A 203 -6.55 -22.06 22.11
CA ALA A 203 -5.73 -21.82 20.94
C ALA A 203 -4.25 -22.16 21.20
N PRO A 204 -3.49 -22.62 20.20
CA PRO A 204 -2.07 -22.94 20.37
C PRO A 204 -1.26 -21.66 20.70
N PHE A 205 -0.20 -21.83 21.49
CA PHE A 205 0.66 -20.71 21.92
C PHE A 205 1.15 -19.85 20.74
N VAL A 206 1.50 -20.48 19.61
CA VAL A 206 1.95 -19.77 18.39
C VAL A 206 0.89 -18.80 17.88
N ALA A 207 -0.40 -19.17 17.97
CA ALA A 207 -1.48 -18.28 17.54
C ALA A 207 -1.56 -17.04 18.44
N TYR A 208 -1.51 -17.20 19.77
CA TYR A 208 -1.47 -16.06 20.71
C TYR A 208 -0.23 -15.18 20.50
N ALA A 209 0.94 -15.78 20.33
CA ALA A 209 2.18 -15.07 20.09
C ALA A 209 2.13 -14.23 18.80
N THR A 210 1.62 -14.82 17.72
CA THR A 210 1.46 -14.14 16.42
C THR A 210 0.50 -12.96 16.54
N VAL A 211 -0.67 -13.15 17.13
CA VAL A 211 -1.63 -12.06 17.36
C VAL A 211 -1.01 -10.98 18.24
N GLY A 212 -0.28 -11.35 19.28
CA GLY A 212 0.41 -10.39 20.16
C GLY A 212 1.44 -9.54 19.43
N VAL A 213 2.31 -10.15 18.63
CA VAL A 213 3.34 -9.45 17.84
C VAL A 213 2.70 -8.54 16.79
N LEU A 214 1.70 -9.02 16.05
CA LEU A 214 1.03 -8.23 15.03
C LEU A 214 0.19 -7.09 15.64
N THR A 215 -0.42 -7.31 16.79
CA THR A 215 -1.08 -6.25 17.56
C THR A 215 -0.10 -5.17 17.97
N ALA A 216 1.04 -5.56 18.56
CA ALA A 216 2.07 -4.62 19.00
C ALA A 216 2.63 -3.82 17.83
N THR A 217 2.95 -4.46 16.71
CA THR A 217 3.48 -3.78 15.51
C THR A 217 2.46 -2.85 14.90
N THR A 218 1.20 -3.27 14.75
CA THR A 218 0.12 -2.41 14.21
C THR A 218 -0.12 -1.20 15.11
N TYR A 219 -0.18 -1.39 16.43
CA TYR A 219 -0.36 -0.32 17.39
C TYR A 219 0.81 0.67 17.39
N VAL A 220 2.04 0.18 17.40
CA VAL A 220 3.24 1.02 17.44
C VAL A 220 3.43 1.75 16.11
N PHE A 221 3.37 1.05 14.99
CA PHE A 221 3.64 1.66 13.67
C PHE A 221 2.49 2.55 13.20
N GLY A 222 1.24 2.12 13.35
CA GLY A 222 0.08 2.90 12.96
C GLY A 222 -0.26 4.04 13.92
N GLY A 223 -0.13 3.82 15.23
CA GLY A 223 -0.51 4.77 16.27
C GLY A 223 0.60 5.72 16.71
N LEU A 224 1.77 5.18 17.04
CA LEU A 224 2.85 5.94 17.67
C LEU A 224 3.87 6.49 16.67
N LEU A 225 4.38 5.65 15.75
CA LEU A 225 5.43 6.04 14.79
C LEU A 225 4.88 6.72 13.54
N ARG A 226 3.74 6.29 13.01
CA ARG A 226 3.03 6.89 11.87
C ARG A 226 3.93 7.21 10.67
N GLU A 227 4.09 8.53 10.39
CA GLU A 227 4.91 9.06 9.30
C GLU A 227 6.39 8.70 9.41
N GLN A 228 6.89 8.43 10.62
CA GLN A 228 8.29 8.04 10.85
C GLN A 228 8.61 6.70 10.16
N VAL A 229 7.65 5.77 10.12
CA VAL A 229 7.80 4.51 9.40
C VAL A 229 8.07 4.76 7.92
N CYS A 230 7.28 5.63 7.28
CA CYS A 230 7.42 5.94 5.86
C CYS A 230 8.69 6.75 5.55
N THR A 231 9.12 7.62 6.47
CA THR A 231 10.26 8.54 6.25
C THR A 231 11.59 7.89 6.51
N TYR A 232 11.70 7.06 7.57
CA TYR A 232 13.00 6.56 8.05
C TYR A 232 13.14 5.04 7.99
N MET A 233 12.07 4.28 8.19
CA MET A 233 12.15 2.81 8.29
C MET A 233 11.90 2.11 6.95
N CYS A 234 10.97 2.63 6.14
CA CYS A 234 10.59 1.99 4.89
C CYS A 234 11.57 2.34 3.76
N PRO A 235 12.22 1.36 3.10
CA PRO A 235 13.12 1.63 1.98
C PRO A 235 12.37 2.01 0.69
N TRP A 236 11.09 1.67 0.62
CA TRP A 236 10.27 1.78 -0.58
C TRP A 236 10.18 3.18 -1.18
N PRO A 237 10.06 4.27 -0.39
CA PRO A 237 10.06 5.63 -0.91
C PRO A 237 11.27 5.97 -1.78
N ARG A 238 12.45 5.49 -1.39
CA ARG A 238 13.69 5.72 -2.14
C ARG A 238 13.74 4.92 -3.43
N ILE A 239 13.31 3.65 -3.38
CA ILE A 239 13.20 2.78 -4.54
C ILE A 239 12.22 3.38 -5.56
N GLN A 240 11.02 3.78 -5.12
CA GLN A 240 10.02 4.41 -5.99
C GLN A 240 10.49 5.75 -6.57
N ALA A 241 11.22 6.56 -5.80
CA ALA A 241 11.76 7.82 -6.31
C ALA A 241 12.71 7.60 -7.50
N ALA A 242 13.51 6.53 -7.48
CA ALA A 242 14.39 6.16 -8.59
C ALA A 242 13.63 5.65 -9.83
N MET A 243 12.35 5.29 -9.68
CA MET A 243 11.51 4.81 -10.79
C MET A 243 10.72 5.93 -11.48
N LEU A 244 10.58 7.10 -10.82
CA LEU A 244 9.88 8.25 -11.40
C LEU A 244 10.65 8.81 -12.59
N ASP A 245 9.92 9.28 -13.58
CA ASP A 245 10.43 9.98 -14.73
C ASP A 245 9.61 11.26 -15.01
N GLU A 246 10.00 11.99 -16.06
CA GLU A 246 9.35 13.25 -16.44
C GLU A 246 7.85 13.13 -16.74
N ASN A 247 7.39 11.93 -17.08
CA ASN A 247 6.00 11.66 -17.42
C ASN A 247 5.24 10.91 -16.30
N SER A 248 5.86 10.65 -15.16
CA SER A 248 5.18 10.04 -14.03
C SER A 248 4.32 11.09 -13.32
N LEU A 249 3.06 10.72 -12.99
CA LEU A 249 2.17 11.61 -12.25
C LEU A 249 2.63 11.79 -10.81
N THR A 250 2.75 13.03 -10.40
CA THR A 250 3.04 13.42 -9.01
C THR A 250 2.13 14.54 -8.57
N VAL A 251 1.93 14.69 -7.26
CA VAL A 251 1.23 15.86 -6.75
C VAL A 251 2.17 17.05 -6.82
N THR A 252 1.78 18.04 -7.58
CA THR A 252 2.62 19.22 -7.92
C THR A 252 1.89 20.51 -7.57
N TYR A 253 2.62 21.44 -7.00
CA TYR A 253 2.17 22.82 -6.84
C TYR A 253 2.57 23.59 -8.10
N ASN A 254 1.60 24.24 -8.74
CA ASN A 254 1.77 25.03 -9.95
C ASN A 254 2.23 26.45 -9.56
N ASP A 255 3.53 26.61 -9.29
CA ASP A 255 4.12 27.87 -8.84
C ASP A 255 4.10 28.95 -9.92
N TRP A 256 4.13 28.57 -11.21
CA TRP A 256 3.90 29.47 -12.34
C TRP A 256 2.58 30.23 -12.26
N ARG A 257 1.60 29.66 -11.55
CA ARG A 257 0.30 30.26 -11.29
C ARG A 257 0.20 30.84 -9.85
N GLY A 258 0.86 30.22 -8.89
CA GLY A 258 0.67 30.48 -7.46
C GLY A 258 1.59 31.54 -6.88
N GLU A 259 2.74 31.81 -7.50
CA GLU A 259 3.73 32.76 -7.00
C GLU A 259 3.66 34.11 -7.74
N PRO A 260 4.04 35.22 -7.10
CA PRO A 260 4.37 35.35 -5.69
C PRO A 260 3.15 35.25 -4.77
N ARG A 261 3.23 34.41 -3.75
CA ARG A 261 2.13 34.19 -2.80
C ARG A 261 2.03 35.33 -1.77
N SER A 262 0.81 35.66 -1.36
CA SER A 262 0.58 36.69 -0.33
C SER A 262 -0.68 36.43 0.48
N ARG A 263 -0.60 36.54 1.81
CA ARG A 263 -1.78 36.53 2.71
C ARG A 263 -2.71 37.73 2.50
N HIS A 264 -2.17 38.80 1.93
CA HIS A 264 -2.89 40.03 1.65
C HIS A 264 -3.13 40.25 0.14
N ALA A 265 -3.36 39.18 -0.60
CA ALA A 265 -3.48 39.17 -2.06
C ALA A 265 -4.46 40.26 -2.58
N LYS A 266 -5.63 40.45 -1.93
CA LYS A 266 -6.59 41.49 -2.31
C LYS A 266 -6.01 42.88 -2.23
N ARG A 267 -5.26 43.21 -1.15
CA ARG A 267 -4.65 44.53 -0.95
C ARG A 267 -3.53 44.75 -1.95
N VAL A 268 -2.67 43.76 -2.16
CA VAL A 268 -1.53 43.83 -3.08
C VAL A 268 -2.02 44.06 -4.53
N ARG A 269 -3.13 43.40 -4.93
CA ARG A 269 -3.77 43.61 -6.22
C ARG A 269 -4.39 45.01 -6.34
N ALA A 270 -5.00 45.51 -5.24
CA ALA A 270 -5.53 46.89 -5.23
C ALA A 270 -4.44 47.95 -5.36
N GLU A 271 -3.20 47.62 -4.94
CA GLU A 271 -2.02 48.47 -5.13
C GLU A 271 -1.40 48.36 -6.55
N GLY A 272 -2.03 47.59 -7.47
CA GLY A 272 -1.55 47.39 -8.83
C GLY A 272 -0.33 46.46 -8.91
N LYS A 273 0.02 45.74 -7.83
CA LYS A 273 1.15 44.80 -7.81
C LYS A 273 0.70 43.42 -8.18
N HIS A 274 1.56 42.71 -8.91
CA HIS A 274 1.33 41.30 -9.25
C HIS A 274 1.32 40.44 -7.97
N VAL A 275 0.37 39.52 -7.91
CA VAL A 275 0.28 38.48 -6.89
C VAL A 275 -0.35 37.23 -7.50
N GLY A 276 0.25 36.06 -7.24
CA GLY A 276 -0.27 34.77 -7.69
C GLY A 276 -1.58 34.38 -7.01
N ASP A 277 -2.09 33.21 -7.36
CA ASP A 277 -3.34 32.67 -6.82
C ASP A 277 -3.18 32.10 -5.41
N CYS A 278 -1.97 31.80 -4.95
CA CYS A 278 -1.73 31.28 -3.62
C CYS A 278 -1.86 32.37 -2.56
N VAL A 279 -2.87 32.26 -1.70
CA VAL A 279 -3.12 33.20 -0.59
C VAL A 279 -2.36 32.83 0.69
N ASP A 280 -1.38 31.96 0.62
CA ASP A 280 -0.52 31.53 1.75
C ASP A 280 -1.31 31.10 3.00
N CYS A 281 -2.44 30.41 2.81
CA CYS A 281 -3.32 29.99 3.90
C CYS A 281 -2.84 28.75 4.65
N ASN A 282 -1.78 28.08 4.19
CA ASN A 282 -1.22 26.84 4.74
C ASN A 282 -2.21 25.67 4.86
N ALA A 283 -3.34 25.70 4.15
CA ALA A 283 -4.32 24.61 4.19
C ALA A 283 -3.74 23.28 3.68
N CYS A 284 -2.92 23.32 2.63
CA CYS A 284 -2.22 22.15 2.08
C CYS A 284 -1.27 21.52 3.10
N VAL A 285 -0.55 22.31 3.89
CA VAL A 285 0.33 21.85 4.96
C VAL A 285 -0.48 21.28 6.12
N ALA A 286 -1.58 21.95 6.48
CA ALA A 286 -2.42 21.54 7.60
C ALA A 286 -3.06 20.16 7.44
N VAL A 287 -3.40 19.75 6.21
CA VAL A 287 -4.03 18.45 5.93
C VAL A 287 -3.00 17.34 5.66
N CYS A 288 -1.73 17.67 5.46
CA CYS A 288 -0.70 16.72 5.10
C CYS A 288 -0.40 15.75 6.25
N PRO A 289 -0.60 14.42 6.05
CA PRO A 289 -0.27 13.41 7.07
C PRO A 289 1.24 13.23 7.27
N MET A 290 2.04 13.65 6.28
CA MET A 290 3.50 13.58 6.32
C MET A 290 4.14 14.88 6.85
N GLY A 291 3.36 15.94 7.06
CA GLY A 291 3.84 17.22 7.59
C GLY A 291 4.79 17.98 6.67
N ILE A 292 4.64 17.84 5.36
CA ILE A 292 5.45 18.52 4.34
C ILE A 292 4.72 19.75 3.79
N ASP A 293 5.47 20.67 3.22
CA ASP A 293 4.94 21.77 2.40
C ASP A 293 5.15 21.46 0.92
N ILE A 294 4.09 21.09 0.23
CA ILE A 294 4.15 20.76 -1.21
C ILE A 294 4.57 21.93 -2.09
N ARG A 295 4.46 23.18 -1.58
CA ARG A 295 4.87 24.38 -2.31
C ARG A 295 6.39 24.53 -2.43
N GLN A 296 7.15 23.76 -1.64
CA GLN A 296 8.62 23.68 -1.76
C GLN A 296 9.06 22.71 -2.87
N GLY A 297 8.14 22.24 -3.68
CA GLY A 297 8.39 21.28 -4.74
C GLY A 297 8.20 19.82 -4.31
N GLN A 298 8.63 18.90 -5.17
CA GLN A 298 8.54 17.47 -4.91
C GLN A 298 9.48 17.06 -3.79
N GLN A 299 8.96 16.29 -2.83
CA GLN A 299 9.70 15.82 -1.67
C GLN A 299 9.59 14.30 -1.55
N LEU A 300 10.69 13.69 -1.10
CA LEU A 300 10.77 12.24 -0.93
C LEU A 300 9.73 11.69 0.07
N GLU A 301 9.30 12.50 1.01
CA GLU A 301 8.31 12.17 2.03
C GLU A 301 6.88 12.21 1.50
N CYS A 302 6.63 12.82 0.35
CA CYS A 302 5.30 12.88 -0.26
C CYS A 302 4.83 11.47 -0.65
N ILE A 303 3.69 11.03 -0.12
CA ILE A 303 3.05 9.75 -0.44
C ILE A 303 2.01 9.86 -1.57
N THR A 304 1.93 10.99 -2.25
CA THR A 304 0.96 11.28 -3.34
C THR A 304 -0.51 10.97 -2.99
N CYS A 305 -0.91 11.23 -1.75
CA CYS A 305 -2.28 10.98 -1.27
C CYS A 305 -3.31 12.05 -1.71
N ALA A 306 -2.86 13.15 -2.32
CA ALA A 306 -3.67 14.23 -2.88
C ALA A 306 -4.61 15.00 -1.92
N LEU A 307 -4.50 14.80 -0.61
CA LEU A 307 -5.34 15.56 0.35
C LEU A 307 -5.07 17.07 0.32
N CYS A 308 -3.86 17.48 -0.07
CA CYS A 308 -3.52 18.88 -0.28
C CYS A 308 -4.24 19.48 -1.51
N ILE A 309 -4.54 18.67 -2.53
CA ILE A 309 -5.34 19.09 -3.70
C ILE A 309 -6.76 19.42 -3.23
N ASP A 310 -7.41 18.52 -2.48
CA ASP A 310 -8.75 18.74 -1.96
C ASP A 310 -8.81 19.99 -1.09
N ALA A 311 -7.84 20.15 -0.19
CA ALA A 311 -7.80 21.31 0.71
C ALA A 311 -7.57 22.62 -0.05
N CYS A 312 -6.70 22.64 -1.06
CA CYS A 312 -6.43 23.80 -1.89
C CYS A 312 -7.65 24.14 -2.75
N ASN A 313 -8.27 23.17 -3.42
CA ASN A 313 -9.47 23.37 -4.23
C ASN A 313 -10.61 23.97 -3.40
N GLY A 314 -10.81 23.49 -2.15
CA GLY A 314 -11.80 24.08 -1.25
C GLY A 314 -11.52 25.54 -0.87
N VAL A 315 -10.27 25.99 -0.91
CA VAL A 315 -9.91 27.41 -0.74
C VAL A 315 -10.11 28.18 -2.04
N MET A 316 -9.71 27.61 -3.18
CA MET A 316 -9.90 28.25 -4.50
C MET A 316 -11.38 28.49 -4.79
N ASP A 317 -12.26 27.52 -4.51
CA ASP A 317 -13.71 27.67 -4.65
C ASP A 317 -14.25 28.85 -3.83
N LYS A 318 -13.81 29.01 -2.57
CA LYS A 318 -14.22 30.13 -1.69
C LYS A 318 -13.75 31.52 -2.17
N LEU A 319 -12.65 31.52 -2.92
CA LEU A 319 -12.08 32.74 -3.48
C LEU A 319 -12.62 33.05 -4.89
N GLY A 320 -13.37 32.12 -5.50
CA GLY A 320 -13.85 32.25 -6.88
C GLY A 320 -12.74 32.03 -7.91
N PHE A 321 -11.64 31.32 -7.54
CA PHE A 321 -10.55 31.00 -8.44
C PHE A 321 -10.74 29.59 -9.03
N GLU A 322 -10.17 29.36 -10.20
CA GLU A 322 -10.14 28.02 -10.76
C GLU A 322 -9.38 27.05 -9.89
N ARG A 323 -9.90 25.82 -9.81
CA ARG A 323 -9.23 24.71 -9.13
C ARG A 323 -7.91 24.36 -9.82
N GLY A 324 -7.11 23.48 -9.19
CA GLY A 324 -5.90 22.93 -9.80
C GLY A 324 -4.64 23.76 -9.55
N LEU A 325 -4.63 24.65 -8.55
CA LEU A 325 -3.39 25.29 -8.08
C LEU A 325 -2.41 24.24 -7.52
N ILE A 326 -2.92 23.20 -6.86
CA ILE A 326 -2.22 21.96 -6.59
C ILE A 326 -2.97 20.87 -7.36
N SER A 327 -2.26 20.08 -8.15
CA SER A 327 -2.85 19.06 -9.02
C SER A 327 -1.93 17.85 -9.17
N TYR A 328 -2.47 16.77 -9.72
CA TYR A 328 -1.62 15.76 -10.32
C TYR A 328 -1.12 16.28 -11.66
N ALA A 329 0.19 16.32 -11.81
CA ALA A 329 0.85 16.74 -13.04
C ALA A 329 2.11 15.90 -13.27
N THR A 330 2.54 15.83 -14.52
CA THR A 330 3.85 15.31 -14.89
C THR A 330 4.88 16.44 -14.88
N LEU A 331 6.16 16.11 -14.71
CA LEU A 331 7.22 17.11 -14.78
C LEU A 331 7.27 17.78 -16.18
N ALA A 332 7.03 16.98 -17.22
CA ALA A 332 6.96 17.49 -18.60
C ALA A 332 5.81 18.51 -18.80
N GLU A 333 4.65 18.28 -18.19
CA GLU A 333 3.54 19.24 -18.18
C GLU A 333 3.90 20.50 -17.40
N TYR A 334 4.47 20.33 -16.22
CA TYR A 334 4.92 21.44 -15.38
C TYR A 334 5.93 22.33 -16.10
N ASP A 335 6.97 21.74 -16.72
CA ASP A 335 7.99 22.46 -17.49
C ASP A 335 7.39 23.20 -18.69
N ALA A 336 6.45 22.56 -19.41
CA ALA A 336 5.76 23.19 -20.53
C ALA A 336 4.92 24.39 -20.09
N ASN A 337 4.19 24.27 -18.97
CA ASN A 337 3.36 25.36 -18.44
C ASN A 337 4.21 26.52 -17.88
N MET A 338 5.34 26.21 -17.23
CA MET A 338 6.31 27.22 -16.81
C MET A 338 6.87 28.01 -18.00
N SER A 339 7.18 27.33 -19.09
CA SER A 339 7.65 28.00 -20.32
C SER A 339 6.58 28.88 -20.96
N LEU A 340 5.31 28.43 -20.98
CA LEU A 340 4.17 29.21 -21.48
C LEU A 340 3.88 30.43 -20.61
N ALA A 341 4.13 30.34 -19.30
CA ALA A 341 4.00 31.47 -18.37
C ALA A 341 5.17 32.48 -18.47
N GLY A 342 6.07 32.34 -19.45
CA GLY A 342 7.20 33.24 -19.63
C GLY A 342 8.36 33.04 -18.67
N SER A 343 8.34 32.01 -17.84
CA SER A 343 9.44 31.68 -16.92
C SER A 343 10.63 31.06 -17.65
N LYS A 344 11.82 31.52 -17.32
CA LYS A 344 13.05 31.03 -17.91
C LYS A 344 13.78 30.08 -16.96
N ARG A 345 14.17 28.91 -17.44
CA ARG A 345 14.94 27.94 -16.67
C ARG A 345 16.38 28.45 -16.55
N ILE A 346 16.87 28.59 -15.34
CA ILE A 346 18.25 29.02 -15.06
C ILE A 346 18.96 27.87 -14.35
N ASN A 347 20.16 27.52 -14.83
CA ASN A 347 21.04 26.59 -14.14
C ASN A 347 21.84 27.36 -13.10
N VAL A 348 21.53 27.15 -11.82
CA VAL A 348 22.27 27.70 -10.69
C VAL A 348 22.89 26.54 -9.94
N ALA A 349 24.21 26.43 -9.92
CA ALA A 349 24.97 25.44 -9.14
C ALA A 349 24.51 23.98 -9.26
N GLY A 350 24.07 23.54 -10.46
CA GLY A 350 23.62 22.17 -10.70
C GLY A 350 22.12 21.92 -10.48
N ASP A 351 21.41 22.85 -9.91
CA ASP A 351 19.94 22.79 -9.80
C ASP A 351 19.28 23.61 -10.90
N ASN A 352 18.25 23.03 -11.52
CA ASN A 352 17.40 23.76 -12.47
C ASN A 352 16.42 24.63 -11.68
N VAL A 353 16.71 25.92 -11.60
CA VAL A 353 15.82 26.92 -10.96
C VAL A 353 15.12 27.73 -12.04
N TRP A 354 13.83 27.98 -11.84
CA TRP A 354 13.05 28.83 -12.73
C TRP A 354 13.18 30.31 -12.29
N ASP A 355 13.43 31.19 -13.25
CA ASP A 355 13.37 32.64 -13.02
C ASP A 355 11.89 33.07 -12.94
N ARG A 356 11.44 33.29 -11.71
CA ARG A 356 10.05 33.64 -11.39
C ARG A 356 9.75 35.15 -11.58
N ALA A 357 10.79 35.95 -11.72
CA ALA A 357 10.63 37.38 -11.96
C ALA A 357 10.09 37.71 -13.36
N ALA A 358 10.19 36.75 -14.28
CA ALA A 358 9.72 36.91 -15.65
C ALA A 358 8.22 36.54 -15.87
N ILE A 359 7.49 36.10 -14.83
CA ILE A 359 6.08 35.72 -14.99
C ILE A 359 5.21 36.99 -14.91
N GLU A 360 4.67 37.38 -16.06
CA GLU A 360 3.68 38.47 -16.12
C GLU A 360 2.27 37.90 -15.85
N PRO A 361 1.46 38.58 -15.00
CA PRO A 361 0.11 38.15 -14.59
C PRO A 361 -0.83 37.94 -15.77
N ASP A 362 -0.76 38.82 -16.74
CA ASP A 362 -1.69 38.88 -17.87
C ASP A 362 -1.46 37.69 -18.83
N GLN A 363 -0.27 37.08 -18.81
CA GLN A 363 0.05 35.88 -19.60
C GLN A 363 -0.59 34.62 -19.03
N VAL A 364 -0.74 34.55 -17.70
CA VAL A 364 -1.29 33.39 -17.00
C VAL A 364 -2.80 33.51 -16.83
N ARG A 365 -3.28 34.71 -16.51
CA ARG A 365 -4.68 34.94 -16.18
C ARG A 365 -5.18 36.26 -16.76
N PRO A 366 -6.01 36.23 -17.81
CA PRO A 366 -6.68 37.44 -18.31
C PRO A 366 -7.70 38.00 -17.29
N GLU A 367 -8.15 39.22 -17.51
CA GLU A 367 -9.00 40.01 -16.60
C GLU A 367 -10.22 39.28 -16.01
N HIS A 368 -10.71 38.22 -16.65
CA HIS A 368 -11.87 37.45 -16.17
C HIS A 368 -11.53 36.29 -15.24
N GLY A 369 -10.31 36.20 -14.75
CA GLY A 369 -9.89 35.18 -13.77
C GLY A 369 -9.82 33.72 -14.26
N LYS A 370 -9.95 33.48 -15.56
CA LYS A 370 -9.78 32.17 -16.18
C LYS A 370 -8.35 31.99 -16.67
N LEU A 371 -7.84 30.76 -16.59
CA LEU A 371 -6.54 30.43 -17.18
C LEU A 371 -6.57 30.54 -18.71
N ASN A 372 -5.45 30.92 -19.32
CA ASN A 372 -5.33 30.93 -20.76
C ASN A 372 -5.51 29.51 -21.33
N ALA A 373 -6.22 29.37 -22.45
CA ALA A 373 -6.58 28.10 -23.06
C ALA A 373 -5.38 27.28 -23.59
N GLY A 374 -4.16 27.81 -23.54
CA GLY A 374 -2.94 27.15 -24.01
C GLY A 374 -2.22 26.28 -22.98
N PHE A 375 -2.58 26.35 -21.69
CA PHE A 375 -1.92 25.53 -20.68
C PHE A 375 -2.25 24.04 -20.85
N LYS A 376 -1.20 23.21 -20.74
CA LYS A 376 -1.31 21.77 -20.91
C LYS A 376 -1.82 21.11 -19.65
N HIS A 377 -2.64 20.08 -19.84
CA HIS A 377 -3.08 19.17 -18.79
C HIS A 377 -2.68 17.73 -19.17
N THR A 378 -2.34 16.93 -18.18
CA THR A 378 -1.95 15.54 -18.40
C THR A 378 -3.09 14.75 -19.02
N GLY A 379 -2.91 14.29 -20.24
CA GLY A 379 -3.86 13.44 -20.95
C GLY A 379 -3.55 11.95 -20.80
N LEU A 380 -4.47 11.10 -21.28
CA LEU A 380 -4.28 9.64 -21.34
C LEU A 380 -3.03 9.23 -22.14
N SER A 381 -2.61 10.06 -23.11
CA SER A 381 -1.38 9.82 -23.88
C SER A 381 -0.11 9.75 -23.03
N SER A 382 -0.08 10.39 -21.87
CA SER A 382 1.06 10.30 -20.94
C SER A 382 1.27 8.91 -20.36
N PHE A 383 0.24 8.06 -20.38
CA PHE A 383 0.31 6.66 -19.93
C PHE A 383 0.75 5.70 -21.04
N ILE A 384 0.52 6.06 -22.33
CA ILE A 384 0.84 5.23 -23.49
C ILE A 384 2.23 5.63 -24.02
N ARG A 385 3.26 5.05 -23.43
CA ARG A 385 4.67 5.30 -23.76
C ARG A 385 5.48 4.00 -23.77
N PRO A 386 6.62 3.93 -24.46
CA PRO A 386 7.37 2.68 -24.60
C PRO A 386 7.69 2.00 -23.27
N ARG A 387 8.12 2.75 -22.27
CA ARG A 387 8.44 2.23 -20.94
C ARG A 387 7.25 1.56 -20.27
N THR A 388 6.08 2.20 -20.28
CA THR A 388 4.85 1.68 -19.67
C THR A 388 4.35 0.45 -20.45
N LEU A 389 4.41 0.49 -21.78
CA LEU A 389 4.01 -0.63 -22.64
C LEU A 389 4.90 -1.86 -22.40
N ILE A 390 6.21 -1.68 -22.21
CA ILE A 390 7.14 -2.77 -21.90
C ILE A 390 6.77 -3.41 -20.54
N TYR A 391 6.51 -2.60 -19.52
CA TYR A 391 6.10 -3.13 -18.20
C TYR A 391 4.77 -3.88 -18.26
N ILE A 392 3.78 -3.34 -19.01
CA ILE A 392 2.49 -4.03 -19.22
C ILE A 392 2.72 -5.34 -19.97
N ALA A 393 3.52 -5.34 -21.03
CA ALA A 393 3.81 -6.53 -21.83
C ALA A 393 4.47 -7.63 -20.99
N ILE A 394 5.48 -7.28 -20.19
CA ILE A 394 6.16 -8.24 -19.29
C ILE A 394 5.19 -8.74 -18.23
N TRP A 395 4.40 -7.87 -17.61
CA TRP A 395 3.44 -8.23 -16.58
C TRP A 395 2.35 -9.17 -17.12
N CYS A 396 1.80 -8.86 -18.30
CA CYS A 396 0.83 -9.70 -18.99
C CYS A 396 1.44 -11.04 -19.43
N ALA A 397 2.67 -11.04 -19.97
CA ALA A 397 3.34 -12.27 -20.39
C ALA A 397 3.59 -13.21 -19.21
N LEU A 398 4.04 -12.70 -18.07
CA LEU A 398 4.19 -13.47 -16.85
C LEU A 398 2.84 -14.00 -16.33
N GLY A 399 1.80 -13.16 -16.31
CA GLY A 399 0.46 -13.55 -15.88
C GLY A 399 -0.12 -14.65 -16.76
N ILE A 400 -0.03 -14.49 -18.07
CA ILE A 400 -0.47 -15.50 -19.05
C ILE A 400 0.35 -16.79 -18.88
N GLY A 401 1.68 -16.69 -18.75
CA GLY A 401 2.55 -17.84 -18.51
C GLY A 401 2.18 -18.62 -17.27
N LEU A 402 1.91 -17.94 -16.15
CA LEU A 402 1.45 -18.57 -14.91
C LEU A 402 0.07 -19.23 -15.08
N LEU A 403 -0.86 -18.59 -15.78
CA LEU A 403 -2.17 -19.17 -16.05
C LEU A 403 -2.06 -20.42 -16.94
N VAL A 404 -1.27 -20.35 -18.02
CA VAL A 404 -1.02 -21.52 -18.88
C VAL A 404 -0.40 -22.65 -18.07
N ALA A 405 0.62 -22.38 -17.27
CA ALA A 405 1.24 -23.36 -16.40
C ALA A 405 0.24 -23.96 -15.40
N LEU A 406 -0.67 -23.15 -14.84
CA LEU A 406 -1.70 -23.61 -13.91
C LEU A 406 -2.70 -24.57 -14.56
N PHE A 407 -3.11 -24.30 -15.79
CA PHE A 407 -4.07 -25.16 -16.49
C PHE A 407 -3.43 -26.38 -17.14
N MET A 408 -2.15 -26.31 -17.49
CA MET A 408 -1.41 -27.42 -18.12
C MET A 408 -0.66 -28.30 -17.12
N ARG A 409 -0.74 -28.02 -15.83
CA ARG A 409 0.03 -28.77 -14.81
C ARG A 409 -0.48 -30.19 -14.66
N ASP A 410 0.46 -31.12 -14.57
CA ASP A 410 0.18 -32.49 -14.20
C ASP A 410 -0.13 -32.58 -12.70
N ARG A 411 -1.21 -33.31 -12.36
CA ARG A 411 -1.61 -33.53 -10.97
C ARG A 411 -1.17 -34.89 -10.45
N LEU A 412 -0.01 -35.32 -10.91
CA LEU A 412 0.67 -36.57 -10.50
C LEU A 412 2.16 -36.32 -10.58
N ASP A 413 2.86 -36.57 -9.49
CA ASP A 413 4.32 -36.60 -9.49
C ASP A 413 4.81 -37.96 -9.01
N VAL A 414 5.73 -38.53 -9.75
CA VAL A 414 6.31 -39.86 -9.46
C VAL A 414 7.81 -39.69 -9.36
N ASN A 415 8.34 -40.02 -8.19
CA ASN A 415 9.76 -39.99 -7.93
C ASN A 415 10.23 -41.43 -7.63
N VAL A 416 11.14 -41.94 -8.45
CA VAL A 416 11.72 -43.28 -8.30
C VAL A 416 13.19 -43.16 -7.89
N ARG A 417 13.52 -43.63 -6.70
CA ARG A 417 14.86 -43.60 -6.16
C ARG A 417 15.39 -45.01 -6.02
N HIS A 418 16.51 -45.31 -6.68
CA HIS A 418 17.20 -46.60 -6.55
C HIS A 418 17.97 -46.66 -5.22
N ASP A 419 17.84 -47.78 -4.48
CA ASP A 419 18.62 -48.02 -3.28
C ASP A 419 20.09 -48.20 -3.65
N ARG A 420 20.97 -47.53 -2.92
CA ARG A 420 22.40 -47.50 -3.20
C ARG A 420 23.21 -48.38 -2.26
N ASN A 421 22.62 -48.93 -1.23
CA ASN A 421 23.31 -49.73 -0.24
C ASN A 421 22.42 -50.89 0.29
N PRO A 422 22.56 -52.10 -0.26
CA PRO A 422 23.36 -52.48 -1.41
C PRO A 422 22.75 -52.07 -2.75
N LEU A 423 23.56 -51.88 -3.78
CA LEU A 423 23.11 -51.56 -5.14
C LEU A 423 22.21 -52.65 -5.72
N TYR A 424 22.55 -53.92 -5.44
CA TYR A 424 21.78 -55.09 -5.81
C TYR A 424 22.07 -56.23 -4.85
N VAL A 425 21.20 -57.20 -4.80
CA VAL A 425 21.36 -58.42 -4.03
C VAL A 425 21.22 -59.61 -4.98
N VAL A 426 22.21 -60.51 -4.96
CA VAL A 426 22.12 -61.80 -5.70
C VAL A 426 21.38 -62.78 -4.79
N LEU A 427 20.29 -63.35 -5.28
CA LEU A 427 19.48 -64.34 -4.59
C LEU A 427 20.06 -65.73 -4.75
N SER A 428 19.59 -66.65 -3.94
CA SER A 428 20.08 -68.11 -3.95
C SER A 428 19.83 -68.84 -5.25
N ASP A 429 18.88 -68.39 -6.05
CA ASP A 429 18.56 -68.94 -7.39
C ASP A 429 19.33 -68.23 -8.52
N GLY A 430 20.25 -67.35 -8.20
CA GLY A 430 21.02 -66.55 -9.16
C GLY A 430 20.31 -65.31 -9.71
N ALA A 431 19.09 -65.05 -9.31
CA ALA A 431 18.39 -63.85 -9.71
C ALA A 431 18.96 -62.57 -9.02
N ILE A 432 18.85 -61.42 -9.69
CA ILE A 432 19.31 -60.14 -9.16
C ILE A 432 18.09 -59.34 -8.67
N ARG A 433 18.13 -58.95 -7.41
CA ARG A 433 17.12 -58.08 -6.80
C ARG A 433 17.66 -56.68 -6.63
N ASN A 434 16.93 -55.69 -7.17
CA ASN A 434 17.17 -54.28 -6.97
C ASN A 434 16.07 -53.68 -6.09
N GLY A 435 16.44 -52.80 -5.17
CA GLY A 435 15.50 -52.05 -4.36
C GLY A 435 15.23 -50.68 -4.96
N TYR A 436 13.97 -50.28 -5.01
CA TYR A 436 13.54 -48.98 -5.43
C TYR A 436 12.52 -48.40 -4.44
N GLU A 437 12.71 -47.16 -4.04
CA GLU A 437 11.72 -46.41 -3.34
C GLU A 437 10.92 -45.60 -4.37
N VAL A 438 9.63 -45.91 -4.52
CA VAL A 438 8.73 -45.24 -5.44
C VAL A 438 7.80 -44.35 -4.63
N LYS A 439 7.96 -43.03 -4.77
CA LYS A 439 7.11 -42.02 -4.13
C LYS A 439 6.14 -41.49 -5.15
N ILE A 440 4.85 -41.78 -4.98
CA ILE A 440 3.76 -41.30 -5.82
C ILE A 440 3.02 -40.19 -5.07
N LEU A 441 3.01 -39.00 -5.64
CA LEU A 441 2.29 -37.85 -5.12
C LEU A 441 0.99 -37.63 -5.92
N ASN A 442 -0.13 -38.03 -5.33
CA ASN A 442 -1.45 -37.74 -5.89
C ASN A 442 -1.86 -36.33 -5.51
N MET A 443 -1.80 -35.39 -6.44
CA MET A 443 -2.21 -34.00 -6.27
C MET A 443 -3.67 -33.76 -6.63
N LYS A 444 -4.49 -34.82 -6.82
CA LYS A 444 -5.94 -34.74 -6.89
C LYS A 444 -6.54 -35.02 -5.53
N LEU A 445 -7.66 -34.40 -5.23
CA LEU A 445 -8.41 -34.56 -3.97
C LEU A 445 -9.12 -35.92 -3.86
N GLU A 446 -9.13 -36.72 -4.93
CA GLU A 446 -9.76 -38.04 -4.99
C GLU A 446 -8.73 -39.15 -4.80
N PRO A 447 -9.03 -40.23 -4.07
CA PRO A 447 -8.21 -41.44 -4.02
C PRO A 447 -8.04 -42.02 -5.42
N ARG A 448 -6.79 -42.40 -5.77
CA ARG A 448 -6.46 -42.99 -7.07
C ARG A 448 -5.66 -44.26 -6.88
N SER A 449 -5.98 -45.29 -7.67
CA SER A 449 -5.20 -46.52 -7.75
C SER A 449 -4.13 -46.37 -8.82
N PHE A 450 -2.92 -46.81 -8.51
CA PHE A 450 -1.79 -46.77 -9.42
C PHE A 450 -1.30 -48.24 -9.69
N ARG A 451 -1.00 -48.54 -10.95
CA ARG A 451 -0.43 -49.79 -11.37
C ARG A 451 1.03 -49.55 -11.77
N LEU A 452 1.95 -50.26 -11.12
CA LEU A 452 3.37 -50.25 -11.48
C LEU A 452 3.62 -51.39 -12.44
N SER A 453 4.33 -51.13 -13.54
CA SER A 453 4.80 -52.16 -14.49
C SER A 453 6.25 -51.90 -14.85
N VAL A 454 6.97 -52.99 -15.19
CA VAL A 454 8.34 -52.92 -15.71
C VAL A 454 8.32 -53.34 -17.15
N ASP A 455 8.74 -52.44 -18.03
CA ASP A 455 8.88 -52.69 -19.45
C ASP A 455 10.36 -52.86 -19.85
N GLY A 456 10.66 -53.66 -20.87
CA GLY A 456 12.01 -53.84 -21.43
C GLY A 456 12.88 -54.94 -20.78
N LEU A 457 12.44 -55.55 -19.66
CA LEU A 457 13.14 -56.64 -19.00
C LEU A 457 12.29 -57.91 -19.04
N LYS A 458 12.69 -58.89 -19.86
CA LYS A 458 11.98 -60.18 -19.94
C LYS A 458 12.20 -60.99 -18.65
N GLY A 459 11.11 -61.43 -18.01
CA GLY A 459 11.15 -62.22 -16.79
C GLY A 459 11.33 -61.44 -15.50
N ALA A 460 11.25 -60.09 -15.53
CA ALA A 460 11.26 -59.29 -14.32
C ALA A 460 9.91 -59.36 -13.58
N SER A 461 9.97 -59.49 -12.26
CA SER A 461 8.79 -59.40 -11.35
C SER A 461 8.95 -58.24 -10.37
N ILE A 462 7.86 -57.61 -10.02
CA ILE A 462 7.80 -56.50 -9.03
C ILE A 462 7.26 -57.06 -7.72
N TRP A 463 7.93 -56.73 -6.63
CA TRP A 463 7.52 -57.11 -5.29
C TRP A 463 7.38 -55.86 -4.45
N LEU A 464 6.29 -55.73 -3.73
CA LEU A 464 6.11 -54.64 -2.76
C LEU A 464 6.63 -55.08 -1.39
N ALA A 465 7.62 -54.38 -0.86
CA ALA A 465 8.14 -54.66 0.47
C ALA A 465 7.04 -54.40 1.53
N GLY A 466 6.66 -55.45 2.29
CA GLY A 466 5.64 -55.34 3.35
C GLY A 466 4.21 -55.71 2.92
N ALA A 467 3.94 -55.98 1.65
CA ALA A 467 2.65 -56.58 1.26
C ALA A 467 2.69 -58.10 1.49
N GLN A 468 1.73 -58.61 2.25
CA GLN A 468 1.46 -60.04 2.25
C GLN A 468 0.94 -60.45 0.86
N ASP A 469 1.47 -61.52 0.29
CA ASP A 469 1.10 -62.02 -1.02
C ASP A 469 -0.43 -62.14 -1.19
N THR A 470 -1.01 -61.17 -1.77
CA THR A 470 -2.35 -61.28 -2.38
C THR A 470 -2.14 -61.21 -3.87
N ASN A 471 -2.15 -62.38 -4.48
CA ASN A 471 -2.22 -62.66 -5.92
C ASN A 471 -2.32 -61.41 -6.83
N GLY A 472 -1.19 -60.88 -7.26
CA GLY A 472 -1.03 -60.17 -8.53
C GLY A 472 -1.93 -58.97 -8.85
N GLN A 473 -2.69 -58.42 -7.89
CA GLN A 473 -3.57 -57.27 -8.05
C GLN A 473 -3.52 -56.39 -6.82
N SER A 474 -2.73 -55.33 -6.89
CA SER A 474 -2.89 -54.12 -6.04
C SER A 474 -2.55 -52.87 -6.83
#